data_62ec144b12d3807ab94b00261c80c16c
#
_entry.id   62ec144b12d3807ab94b00261c80c16c
#
_cell.length_a   1.000
_cell.length_b   1.000
_cell.length_c   1.000
_cell.angle_alpha   90.00
_cell.angle_beta   90.00
_cell.angle_gamma   90.00
#
_symmetry.space_group_name_H-M   'P 1'
#
loop_
_entity.id
_entity.type
_entity.pdbx_description
1 polymer ?
#
loop_
_entity_poly.entity_id
_entity_poly.type
_entity_poly.pdbx_seq_one_letter_code
_entity_poly.pdbx_strand_id
1 'polypeptide(L)'
;TLNDPLFFREGHRMSPSVYASQLAPSIASALSFLNHELTPQPEFDAASSSECLQIAITDFTALCIFPVLMHKLQLAAPGLRFELRYLPHSPALTELLAGEVDLALGFSTQDDIRHPELEEIDWFEDEYVVISNARRTRLTLEEYLAARHLVVTPWNEKQGVLDVRLEQLGYTRQIAIKTPSMLSAPFIVAESDLLMAIPRYAAEKLIKTADLRIFALPFPIRTFEVKIYSHKRSGQRGATRWLKEELQMLAQAVRGR
;
A
#
# COMPACT_ATOMS: atom_id res chain seq x y z
N THR A 1 -29.75 29.06 -3.21
CA THR A 1 -28.74 30.13 -3.10
C THR A 1 -28.03 29.97 -1.77
N LEU A 2 -26.72 30.09 -1.77
CA LEU A 2 -25.83 29.68 -0.67
C LEU A 2 -25.88 30.63 0.55
N ASN A 3 -26.57 31.75 0.45
CA ASN A 3 -26.67 32.80 1.47
C ASN A 3 -25.29 33.29 1.99
N ASP A 4 -24.27 33.23 1.16
CA ASP A 4 -22.86 33.62 1.39
C ASP A 4 -22.35 34.33 0.15
N PRO A 5 -21.65 35.48 0.28
CA PRO A 5 -21.12 36.23 -0.87
C PRO A 5 -19.98 35.53 -1.58
N LEU A 6 -19.42 34.45 -1.03
CA LEU A 6 -18.29 33.65 -1.49
C LEU A 6 -16.97 34.41 -1.57
N PHE A 7 -16.96 35.67 -2.04
CA PHE A 7 -15.77 36.49 -2.15
C PHE A 7 -16.03 37.92 -1.63
N PHE A 8 -15.07 38.46 -0.91
CA PHE A 8 -15.07 39.84 -0.44
C PHE A 8 -13.97 40.64 -1.14
N ARG A 9 -14.28 41.90 -1.43
CA ARG A 9 -13.29 42.81 -1.99
C ARG A 9 -12.56 43.54 -0.88
N GLU A 10 -11.27 43.31 -0.77
CA GLU A 10 -10.36 44.02 0.16
C GLU A 10 -9.39 44.89 -0.66
N GLY A 11 -9.78 46.15 -0.89
CA GLY A 11 -9.03 47.08 -1.75
C GLY A 11 -9.02 46.60 -3.20
N HIS A 12 -7.83 46.21 -3.69
CA HIS A 12 -7.62 45.70 -5.06
C HIS A 12 -7.58 44.16 -5.14
N ARG A 13 -7.79 43.45 -4.00
CA ARG A 13 -7.77 41.99 -3.97
C ARG A 13 -9.16 41.42 -3.68
N MET A 14 -9.39 40.19 -4.19
CA MET A 14 -10.57 39.39 -3.84
C MET A 14 -10.13 38.30 -2.87
N SER A 15 -10.74 38.25 -1.69
CA SER A 15 -10.50 37.25 -0.65
C SER A 15 -11.72 36.33 -0.54
N PRO A 16 -11.55 35.00 -0.49
CA PRO A 16 -12.66 34.07 -0.33
C PRO A 16 -13.26 34.16 1.08
N SER A 17 -14.54 33.91 1.20
CA SER A 17 -15.19 33.71 2.50
C SER A 17 -14.70 32.40 3.15
N VAL A 18 -14.94 32.26 4.47
CA VAL A 18 -14.68 31.00 5.17
C VAL A 18 -15.43 29.84 4.52
N TYR A 19 -16.69 30.09 4.16
CA TYR A 19 -17.53 29.08 3.47
C TYR A 19 -16.98 28.73 2.08
N ALA A 20 -16.56 29.73 1.29
CA ALA A 20 -15.93 29.48 0.00
C ALA A 20 -14.64 28.67 0.11
N SER A 21 -13.80 28.95 1.12
CA SER A 21 -12.58 28.21 1.36
C SER A 21 -12.82 26.74 1.75
N GLN A 22 -13.89 26.48 2.51
CA GLN A 22 -14.31 25.12 2.86
C GLN A 22 -14.91 24.36 1.66
N LEU A 23 -15.61 25.08 0.77
CA LEU A 23 -16.28 24.50 -0.40
C LEU A 23 -15.33 24.28 -1.57
N ALA A 24 -14.25 25.06 -1.65
CA ALA A 24 -13.30 25.05 -2.77
C ALA A 24 -12.73 23.66 -3.10
N PRO A 25 -12.27 22.83 -2.16
CA PRO A 25 -11.78 21.49 -2.47
C PRO A 25 -12.84 20.60 -3.14
N SER A 26 -14.08 20.61 -2.62
CA SER A 26 -15.19 19.81 -3.18
C SER A 26 -15.57 20.25 -4.59
N ILE A 27 -15.58 21.58 -4.83
CA ILE A 27 -15.84 22.13 -6.18
C ILE A 27 -14.67 21.79 -7.12
N ALA A 28 -13.43 21.91 -6.68
CA ALA A 28 -12.26 21.58 -7.49
C ALA A 28 -12.29 20.10 -7.93
N SER A 29 -12.60 19.20 -7.00
CA SER A 29 -12.76 17.76 -7.29
C SER A 29 -13.89 17.51 -8.29
N ALA A 30 -15.05 18.14 -8.08
CA ALA A 30 -16.19 18.02 -8.99
C ALA A 30 -15.88 18.56 -10.40
N LEU A 31 -15.21 19.70 -10.50
CA LEU A 31 -14.80 20.28 -11.79
C LEU A 31 -13.72 19.45 -12.48
N SER A 32 -12.76 18.93 -11.74
CA SER A 32 -11.74 18.02 -12.28
C SER A 32 -12.41 16.76 -12.83
N PHE A 33 -13.34 16.19 -12.09
CA PHE A 33 -14.13 15.05 -12.53
C PHE A 33 -14.92 15.36 -13.81
N LEU A 34 -15.66 16.46 -13.86
CA LEU A 34 -16.43 16.87 -15.04
C LEU A 34 -15.54 17.12 -16.25
N ASN A 35 -14.43 17.82 -16.10
CA ASN A 35 -13.49 18.04 -17.19
C ASN A 35 -12.94 16.74 -17.73
N HIS A 36 -12.62 15.81 -16.85
CA HIS A 36 -12.13 14.48 -17.25
C HIS A 36 -13.21 13.67 -18.01
N GLU A 37 -14.49 13.76 -17.60
CA GLU A 37 -15.60 13.06 -18.21
C GLU A 37 -16.04 13.65 -19.56
N LEU A 38 -15.96 14.97 -19.69
CA LEU A 38 -16.46 15.70 -20.87
C LEU A 38 -15.42 15.82 -22.00
N THR A 39 -14.14 15.63 -21.69
CA THR A 39 -13.09 15.66 -22.70
C THR A 39 -13.01 14.30 -23.40
N PRO A 40 -13.20 14.21 -24.74
CA PRO A 40 -12.97 12.97 -25.47
C PRO A 40 -11.54 12.52 -25.22
N GLN A 41 -11.37 11.42 -24.49
CA GLN A 41 -10.04 10.87 -24.22
C GLN A 41 -9.52 10.25 -25.51
N PRO A 42 -8.38 10.71 -26.06
CA PRO A 42 -7.70 9.97 -27.11
C PRO A 42 -7.39 8.56 -26.61
N GLU A 43 -7.33 7.61 -27.52
CA GLU A 43 -6.90 6.25 -27.15
C GLU A 43 -5.56 6.33 -26.41
N PHE A 44 -5.50 5.73 -25.22
CA PHE A 44 -4.30 5.83 -24.37
C PHE A 44 -3.12 5.17 -25.07
N ASP A 45 -2.08 5.94 -25.28
CA ASP A 45 -0.79 5.46 -25.78
C ASP A 45 0.28 5.56 -24.68
N ALA A 46 0.69 4.41 -24.15
CA ALA A 46 1.67 4.34 -23.08
C ALA A 46 3.01 4.97 -23.45
N ALA A 47 3.44 4.83 -24.70
CA ALA A 47 4.75 5.29 -25.16
C ALA A 47 4.88 6.84 -25.17
N SER A 48 3.77 7.53 -25.42
CA SER A 48 3.73 9.00 -25.51
C SER A 48 3.11 9.69 -24.30
N SER A 49 2.48 8.93 -23.39
CA SER A 49 1.81 9.49 -22.21
C SER A 49 2.81 10.09 -21.20
N SER A 50 2.44 11.26 -20.69
CA SER A 50 3.18 11.95 -19.60
C SER A 50 2.32 12.15 -18.35
N GLU A 51 1.26 11.37 -18.20
CA GLU A 51 0.37 11.42 -17.05
C GLU A 51 1.11 11.12 -15.73
N CYS A 52 0.56 11.62 -14.63
CA CYS A 52 1.04 11.33 -13.28
C CYS A 52 -0.03 10.54 -12.54
N LEU A 53 0.26 9.28 -12.19
CA LEU A 53 -0.66 8.43 -11.46
C LEU A 53 -0.38 8.49 -9.96
N GLN A 54 -1.45 8.73 -9.20
CA GLN A 54 -1.44 8.74 -7.74
C GLN A 54 -1.76 7.32 -7.23
N ILE A 55 -0.84 6.70 -6.50
CA ILE A 55 -1.01 5.32 -6.05
C ILE A 55 -0.91 5.23 -4.52
N ALA A 56 -2.00 4.84 -3.89
CA ALA A 56 -1.98 4.47 -2.48
C ALA A 56 -1.30 3.11 -2.30
N ILE A 57 -0.33 3.03 -1.39
CA ILE A 57 0.58 1.89 -1.29
C ILE A 57 1.09 1.71 0.14
N THR A 58 1.64 0.54 0.44
CA THR A 58 2.39 0.28 1.67
C THR A 58 3.87 0.08 1.37
N ASP A 59 4.75 0.18 2.38
CA ASP A 59 6.18 -0.15 2.24
C ASP A 59 6.39 -1.55 1.64
N PHE A 60 5.54 -2.51 2.03
CA PHE A 60 5.59 -3.88 1.52
C PHE A 60 5.34 -3.93 0.01
N THR A 61 4.24 -3.34 -0.45
CA THR A 61 3.89 -3.35 -1.88
C THR A 61 4.87 -2.51 -2.70
N ALA A 62 5.37 -1.38 -2.15
CA ALA A 62 6.40 -0.58 -2.80
C ALA A 62 7.69 -1.38 -2.99
N LEU A 63 8.23 -2.02 -1.94
CA LEU A 63 9.43 -2.85 -2.00
C LEU A 63 9.28 -4.01 -2.98
N CYS A 64 8.13 -4.68 -2.95
CA CYS A 64 7.93 -5.92 -3.68
C CYS A 64 7.71 -5.69 -5.18
N ILE A 65 6.98 -4.66 -5.53
CA ILE A 65 6.40 -4.51 -6.87
C ILE A 65 7.06 -3.42 -7.69
N PHE A 66 7.27 -2.24 -7.12
CA PHE A 66 7.76 -1.09 -7.89
C PHE A 66 9.10 -1.32 -8.59
N PRO A 67 10.11 -2.00 -8.01
CA PRO A 67 11.35 -2.26 -8.73
C PRO A 67 11.15 -3.08 -10.02
N VAL A 68 10.26 -4.08 -9.97
CA VAL A 68 9.97 -4.92 -11.16
C VAL A 68 9.09 -4.18 -12.15
N LEU A 69 8.10 -3.44 -11.65
CA LEU A 69 7.23 -2.60 -12.46
C LEU A 69 8.04 -1.55 -13.21
N MET A 70 8.88 -0.78 -12.53
CA MET A 70 9.68 0.28 -13.14
C MET A 70 10.67 -0.24 -14.18
N HIS A 71 11.28 -1.42 -13.95
CA HIS A 71 12.13 -2.06 -14.95
C HIS A 71 11.37 -2.32 -16.28
N LYS A 72 10.09 -2.69 -16.19
CA LYS A 72 9.24 -2.91 -17.36
C LYS A 72 8.78 -1.59 -17.97
N LEU A 73 8.31 -0.65 -17.16
CA LEU A 73 7.67 0.59 -17.60
C LEU A 73 8.64 1.58 -18.23
N GLN A 74 9.92 1.58 -17.84
CA GLN A 74 10.93 2.48 -18.42
C GLN A 74 11.07 2.34 -19.95
N LEU A 75 10.70 1.18 -20.50
CA LEU A 75 10.71 0.94 -21.94
C LEU A 75 9.33 1.14 -22.58
N ALA A 76 8.27 0.74 -21.89
CA ALA A 76 6.91 0.74 -22.44
C ALA A 76 6.21 2.10 -22.28
N ALA A 77 6.53 2.84 -21.22
CA ALA A 77 5.86 4.10 -20.87
C ALA A 77 6.84 5.09 -20.22
N PRO A 78 7.88 5.54 -20.93
CA PRO A 78 8.99 6.31 -20.34
C PRO A 78 8.57 7.69 -19.80
N GLY A 79 7.45 8.23 -20.27
CA GLY A 79 6.93 9.54 -19.83
C GLY A 79 5.99 9.47 -18.63
N LEU A 80 5.48 8.29 -18.26
CA LEU A 80 4.59 8.14 -17.10
C LEU A 80 5.31 8.46 -15.80
N ARG A 81 4.61 9.15 -14.91
CA ARG A 81 5.09 9.51 -13.57
C ARG A 81 4.20 8.88 -12.53
N PHE A 82 4.77 8.62 -11.36
CA PHE A 82 4.06 8.00 -10.23
C PHE A 82 4.31 8.79 -8.97
N GLU A 83 3.25 9.08 -8.23
CA GLU A 83 3.31 9.57 -6.86
C GLU A 83 2.78 8.49 -5.92
N LEU A 84 3.65 8.02 -5.03
CA LEU A 84 3.33 6.96 -4.08
C LEU A 84 2.88 7.59 -2.76
N ARG A 85 1.65 7.31 -2.37
CA ARG A 85 1.08 7.80 -1.12
C ARG A 85 0.96 6.66 -0.13
N TYR A 86 1.69 6.75 0.97
CA TYR A 86 1.66 5.75 2.02
C TYR A 86 0.42 5.94 2.88
N LEU A 87 -0.57 5.07 2.71
CA LEU A 87 -1.86 5.16 3.38
C LEU A 87 -2.27 3.81 4.00
N PRO A 88 -2.91 3.85 5.19
CA PRO A 88 -3.60 2.68 5.72
C PRO A 88 -4.73 2.26 4.78
N HIS A 89 -5.18 1.01 4.87
CA HIS A 89 -6.18 0.46 3.95
C HIS A 89 -7.47 1.31 3.87
N SER A 90 -8.13 1.58 4.99
CA SER A 90 -9.40 2.33 4.98
C SER A 90 -9.27 3.78 4.45
N PRO A 91 -8.28 4.60 4.86
CA PRO A 91 -7.99 5.88 4.22
C PRO A 91 -7.69 5.77 2.72
N ALA A 92 -6.95 4.73 2.27
CA ALA A 92 -6.65 4.53 0.86
C ALA A 92 -7.92 4.32 0.03
N LEU A 93 -8.89 3.53 0.54
CA LEU A 93 -10.18 3.35 -0.14
C LEU A 93 -11.02 4.64 -0.15
N THR A 94 -10.97 5.44 0.92
CA THR A 94 -11.65 6.74 0.99
C THR A 94 -11.11 7.70 -0.07
N GLU A 95 -9.78 7.81 -0.19
CA GLU A 95 -9.16 8.66 -1.20
C GLU A 95 -9.40 8.15 -2.63
N LEU A 96 -9.46 6.83 -2.81
CA LEU A 96 -9.82 6.21 -4.09
C LEU A 96 -11.25 6.56 -4.52
N LEU A 97 -12.21 6.56 -3.59
CA LEU A 97 -13.59 6.97 -3.82
C LEU A 97 -13.71 8.48 -4.11
N ALA A 98 -12.88 9.28 -3.47
CA ALA A 98 -12.81 10.72 -3.70
C ALA A 98 -12.08 11.09 -5.02
N GLY A 99 -11.40 10.13 -5.67
CA GLY A 99 -10.59 10.39 -6.88
C GLY A 99 -9.26 11.09 -6.59
N GLU A 100 -8.81 11.06 -5.33
CA GLU A 100 -7.52 11.62 -4.90
C GLU A 100 -6.34 10.66 -5.21
N VAL A 101 -6.64 9.38 -5.39
CA VAL A 101 -5.71 8.36 -5.90
C VAL A 101 -6.38 7.57 -7.02
N ASP A 102 -5.57 7.10 -7.96
CA ASP A 102 -6.02 6.33 -9.14
C ASP A 102 -6.13 4.84 -8.84
N LEU A 103 -5.20 4.31 -8.04
CA LEU A 103 -5.14 2.93 -7.61
C LEU A 103 -4.75 2.85 -6.13
N ALA A 104 -5.19 1.78 -5.47
CA ALA A 104 -4.67 1.41 -4.16
C ALA A 104 -4.15 -0.04 -4.20
N LEU A 105 -2.95 -0.25 -3.66
CA LEU A 105 -2.25 -1.53 -3.63
C LEU A 105 -2.00 -1.94 -2.19
N GLY A 106 -2.66 -3.00 -1.74
CA GLY A 106 -2.51 -3.45 -0.36
C GLY A 106 -3.27 -4.73 -0.08
N PHE A 107 -3.23 -5.16 1.18
CA PHE A 107 -3.98 -6.32 1.61
C PHE A 107 -5.29 -5.90 2.28
N SER A 108 -6.34 -6.65 1.99
CA SER A 108 -7.60 -6.54 2.71
C SER A 108 -7.54 -7.34 4.01
N THR A 109 -8.21 -6.85 5.02
CA THR A 109 -8.61 -7.66 6.17
C THR A 109 -9.88 -8.43 5.82
N GLN A 110 -10.10 -9.58 6.46
CA GLN A 110 -11.29 -10.42 6.18
C GLN A 110 -12.63 -9.71 6.50
N ASP A 111 -12.58 -8.62 7.26
CA ASP A 111 -13.73 -7.83 7.70
C ASP A 111 -14.00 -6.61 6.81
N ASP A 112 -13.24 -6.43 5.73
CA ASP A 112 -13.42 -5.28 4.85
C ASP A 112 -14.71 -5.40 4.07
N ILE A 113 -15.61 -4.44 4.28
CA ILE A 113 -16.86 -4.35 3.55
C ILE A 113 -16.55 -3.91 2.12
N ARG A 114 -16.90 -4.75 1.15
CA ARG A 114 -16.77 -4.42 -0.28
C ARG A 114 -17.58 -3.17 -0.60
N HIS A 115 -16.92 -2.15 -1.12
CA HIS A 115 -17.61 -0.94 -1.56
C HIS A 115 -18.17 -1.12 -2.98
N PRO A 116 -19.46 -0.83 -3.23
CA PRO A 116 -20.10 -1.10 -4.52
C PRO A 116 -19.49 -0.36 -5.71
N GLU A 117 -18.84 0.79 -5.47
CA GLU A 117 -18.18 1.59 -6.52
C GLU A 117 -16.71 1.21 -6.75
N LEU A 118 -16.15 0.33 -5.91
CA LEU A 118 -14.78 -0.15 -6.07
C LEU A 118 -14.75 -1.50 -6.78
N GLU A 119 -13.75 -1.69 -7.61
CA GLU A 119 -13.33 -2.96 -8.17
C GLU A 119 -12.13 -3.46 -7.35
N GLU A 120 -12.21 -4.73 -6.94
CA GLU A 120 -11.15 -5.42 -6.22
C GLU A 120 -10.65 -6.56 -7.09
N ILE A 121 -9.34 -6.62 -7.28
CA ILE A 121 -8.68 -7.66 -8.06
C ILE A 121 -7.69 -8.36 -7.15
N ASP A 122 -7.86 -9.66 -6.95
CA ASP A 122 -6.91 -10.50 -6.22
C ASP A 122 -5.61 -10.56 -7.00
N TRP A 123 -4.54 -10.03 -6.42
CA TRP A 123 -3.29 -9.86 -7.12
C TRP A 123 -2.34 -11.03 -6.88
N PHE A 124 -1.91 -11.23 -5.64
CA PHE A 124 -1.15 -12.40 -5.23
C PHE A 124 -1.38 -12.71 -3.75
N GLU A 125 -1.06 -13.94 -3.36
CA GLU A 125 -1.14 -14.42 -1.98
C GLU A 125 0.27 -14.44 -1.40
N ASP A 126 0.41 -14.09 -0.11
CA ASP A 126 1.66 -14.18 0.63
C ASP A 126 1.42 -14.73 2.04
N GLU A 127 2.48 -15.12 2.70
CA GLU A 127 2.45 -15.62 4.08
C GLU A 127 3.45 -14.88 4.96
N TYR A 128 3.22 -14.89 6.26
CA TYR A 128 4.21 -14.39 7.20
C TYR A 128 5.29 -15.43 7.47
N VAL A 129 6.53 -14.97 7.52
CA VAL A 129 7.70 -15.72 7.95
C VAL A 129 8.43 -14.97 9.05
N VAL A 130 9.34 -15.63 9.75
CA VAL A 130 10.20 -15.00 10.75
C VAL A 130 11.58 -14.80 10.18
N ILE A 131 12.15 -13.61 10.35
CA ILE A 131 13.56 -13.35 10.12
C ILE A 131 14.31 -13.19 11.46
N SER A 132 15.55 -13.63 11.47
CA SER A 132 16.52 -13.45 12.53
C SER A 132 17.89 -13.17 11.95
N ASN A 133 18.87 -12.81 12.79
CA ASN A 133 20.27 -12.83 12.36
C ASN A 133 20.69 -14.24 11.88
N ALA A 134 21.75 -14.32 11.08
CA ALA A 134 22.20 -15.57 10.45
C ALA A 134 22.77 -16.61 11.43
N ARG A 135 23.06 -16.22 12.69
CA ARG A 135 23.57 -17.12 13.73
C ARG A 135 22.55 -18.15 14.19
N ARG A 136 21.26 -17.83 14.13
CA ARG A 136 20.18 -18.74 14.50
C ARG A 136 20.06 -19.86 13.47
N THR A 137 19.97 -21.12 13.93
CA THR A 137 19.92 -22.30 13.05
C THR A 137 18.57 -23.01 13.07
N ARG A 138 17.74 -22.77 14.08
CA ARG A 138 16.39 -23.34 14.22
C ARG A 138 15.47 -22.37 14.92
N LEU A 139 14.16 -22.61 14.82
CA LEU A 139 13.13 -21.84 15.50
C LEU A 139 11.94 -22.75 15.84
N THR A 140 11.79 -23.10 17.10
CA THR A 140 10.61 -23.78 17.64
C THR A 140 9.61 -22.77 18.19
N LEU A 141 8.37 -23.20 18.50
CA LEU A 141 7.38 -22.34 19.15
C LEU A 141 7.87 -21.81 20.50
N GLU A 142 8.49 -22.68 21.30
CA GLU A 142 9.04 -22.30 22.60
C GLU A 142 10.14 -21.23 22.46
N GLU A 143 11.07 -21.43 21.53
CA GLU A 143 12.13 -20.46 21.22
C GLU A 143 11.57 -19.13 20.68
N TYR A 144 10.48 -19.20 19.89
CA TYR A 144 9.80 -18.00 19.38
C TYR A 144 9.15 -17.20 20.50
N LEU A 145 8.43 -17.87 21.43
CA LEU A 145 7.73 -17.22 22.53
C LEU A 145 8.69 -16.65 23.58
N ALA A 146 9.82 -17.33 23.82
CA ALA A 146 10.86 -16.88 24.76
C ALA A 146 11.72 -15.72 24.20
N ALA A 147 11.76 -15.55 22.90
CA ALA A 147 12.55 -14.50 22.27
C ALA A 147 11.94 -13.12 22.44
N ARG A 148 12.79 -12.10 22.26
CA ARG A 148 12.34 -10.69 22.13
C ARG A 148 12.07 -10.36 20.66
N HIS A 149 11.03 -9.56 20.42
CA HIS A 149 10.57 -9.28 19.07
C HIS A 149 10.68 -7.81 18.70
N LEU A 150 11.02 -7.56 17.43
CA LEU A 150 10.77 -6.30 16.75
C LEU A 150 9.47 -6.45 15.95
N VAL A 151 8.55 -5.52 16.17
CA VAL A 151 7.24 -5.50 15.50
C VAL A 151 7.12 -4.26 14.65
N VAL A 152 6.73 -4.45 13.39
CA VAL A 152 6.42 -3.34 12.48
C VAL A 152 4.93 -3.03 12.60
N THR A 153 4.66 -1.77 12.93
CA THR A 153 3.31 -1.20 13.02
C THR A 153 3.29 0.10 12.20
N PRO A 154 3.12 0.01 10.86
CA PRO A 154 3.30 1.14 9.93
C PRO A 154 2.45 2.36 10.28
N TRP A 155 1.30 2.13 10.90
CA TRP A 155 0.31 3.17 11.23
C TRP A 155 0.15 3.37 12.74
N ASN A 156 1.15 2.96 13.53
CA ASN A 156 1.14 2.98 15.00
C ASN A 156 -0.01 2.16 15.61
N GLU A 157 -0.33 1.04 15.02
CA GLU A 157 -1.33 0.10 15.54
C GLU A 157 -0.94 -0.38 16.94
N LYS A 158 -1.92 -0.56 17.80
CA LYS A 158 -1.68 -1.04 19.18
C LYS A 158 -1.12 -2.46 19.19
N GLN A 159 -1.59 -3.30 18.28
CA GLN A 159 -1.19 -4.70 18.12
C GLN A 159 -0.86 -4.99 16.65
N GLY A 160 0.16 -5.80 16.41
CA GLY A 160 0.44 -6.36 15.08
C GLY A 160 -0.50 -7.53 14.77
N VAL A 161 -0.62 -7.87 13.50
CA VAL A 161 -1.46 -8.99 13.01
C VAL A 161 -1.16 -10.30 13.75
N LEU A 162 0.12 -10.59 14.00
CA LEU A 162 0.54 -11.81 14.70
C LEU A 162 0.26 -11.78 16.20
N ASP A 163 0.17 -10.60 16.82
CA ASP A 163 -0.16 -10.48 18.24
C ASP A 163 -1.61 -10.91 18.48
N VAL A 164 -2.51 -10.47 17.58
CA VAL A 164 -3.93 -10.90 17.59
C VAL A 164 -4.04 -12.43 17.43
N ARG A 165 -3.26 -13.01 16.51
CA ARG A 165 -3.26 -14.46 16.29
C ARG A 165 -2.70 -15.24 17.48
N LEU A 166 -1.62 -14.79 18.08
CA LEU A 166 -1.04 -15.40 19.27
C LEU A 166 -2.02 -15.36 20.44
N GLU A 167 -2.70 -14.25 20.67
CA GLU A 167 -3.72 -14.11 21.72
C GLU A 167 -4.86 -15.12 21.54
N GLN A 168 -5.35 -15.32 20.30
CA GLN A 168 -6.34 -16.36 19.99
C GLN A 168 -5.86 -17.78 20.30
N LEU A 169 -4.56 -18.02 20.26
CA LEU A 169 -3.93 -19.31 20.59
C LEU A 169 -3.56 -19.42 22.07
N GLY A 170 -3.83 -18.40 22.89
CA GLY A 170 -3.48 -18.35 24.32
C GLY A 170 -2.01 -18.03 24.57
N TYR A 171 -1.28 -17.48 23.60
CA TYR A 171 0.13 -17.11 23.70
C TYR A 171 0.32 -15.59 23.71
N THR A 172 1.46 -15.19 24.27
CA THR A 172 1.97 -13.82 24.19
C THR A 172 3.44 -13.85 23.85
N ARG A 173 3.96 -12.75 23.33
CA ARG A 173 5.41 -12.59 23.05
C ARG A 173 5.94 -11.29 23.64
N GLN A 174 7.23 -11.25 23.91
CA GLN A 174 7.89 -10.07 24.45
C GLN A 174 8.30 -9.12 23.31
N ILE A 175 7.64 -7.97 23.20
CA ILE A 175 7.99 -6.94 22.22
C ILE A 175 9.08 -6.05 22.81
N ALA A 176 10.23 -6.01 22.16
CA ALA A 176 11.36 -5.15 22.52
C ALA A 176 11.33 -3.81 21.78
N ILE A 177 10.93 -3.84 20.50
CA ILE A 177 10.90 -2.65 19.64
C ILE A 177 9.60 -2.66 18.85
N LYS A 178 8.94 -1.50 18.78
CA LYS A 178 7.91 -1.19 17.77
C LYS A 178 8.44 -0.11 16.85
N THR A 179 8.27 -0.27 15.54
CA THR A 179 8.70 0.71 14.53
C THR A 179 7.70 0.79 13.39
N PRO A 180 7.46 1.96 12.82
CA PRO A 180 6.66 2.07 11.59
C PRO A 180 7.43 1.61 10.34
N SER A 181 8.76 1.56 10.37
CA SER A 181 9.59 1.29 9.20
C SER A 181 9.86 -0.20 9.02
N MET A 182 9.27 -0.78 7.99
CA MET A 182 9.59 -2.14 7.56
C MET A 182 11.00 -2.23 6.92
N LEU A 183 11.49 -1.15 6.33
CA LEU A 183 12.77 -1.16 5.61
C LEU A 183 13.99 -1.08 6.53
N SER A 184 13.91 -0.36 7.66
CA SER A 184 15.02 -0.28 8.62
C SER A 184 15.06 -1.46 9.61
N ALA A 185 13.91 -2.05 9.91
CA ALA A 185 13.78 -3.11 10.90
C ALA A 185 14.68 -4.34 10.65
N PRO A 186 14.84 -4.86 9.43
CA PRO A 186 15.70 -6.01 9.14
C PRO A 186 17.18 -5.78 9.50
N PHE A 187 17.69 -4.57 9.35
CA PHE A 187 19.07 -4.23 9.73
C PHE A 187 19.27 -4.26 11.24
N ILE A 188 18.25 -3.85 12.01
CA ILE A 188 18.26 -3.98 13.49
C ILE A 188 18.26 -5.46 13.88
N VAL A 189 17.48 -6.30 13.19
CA VAL A 189 17.42 -7.74 13.46
C VAL A 189 18.74 -8.41 13.12
N ALA A 190 19.40 -8.04 12.03
CA ALA A 190 20.69 -8.60 11.63
C ALA A 190 21.78 -8.42 12.71
N GLU A 191 21.78 -7.30 13.41
CA GLU A 191 22.75 -6.93 14.43
C GLU A 191 22.30 -7.27 15.87
N SER A 192 21.19 -8.01 16.03
CA SER A 192 20.63 -8.34 17.35
C SER A 192 20.14 -9.78 17.42
N ASP A 193 19.67 -10.21 18.61
CA ASP A 193 19.01 -11.49 18.79
C ASP A 193 17.48 -11.41 18.69
N LEU A 194 16.97 -10.29 18.18
CA LEU A 194 15.54 -10.07 17.98
C LEU A 194 15.00 -10.95 16.84
N LEU A 195 13.74 -11.31 16.96
CA LEU A 195 12.96 -11.91 15.88
C LEU A 195 12.02 -10.86 15.28
N MET A 196 11.82 -10.93 13.99
CA MET A 196 10.83 -10.11 13.30
C MET A 196 10.02 -10.98 12.36
N ALA A 197 8.70 -10.84 12.41
CA ALA A 197 7.83 -11.47 11.43
C ALA A 197 7.46 -10.47 10.33
N ILE A 198 7.61 -10.90 9.09
CA ILE A 198 7.32 -10.09 7.89
C ILE A 198 6.74 -10.99 6.78
N PRO A 199 6.10 -10.42 5.75
CA PRO A 199 5.72 -11.15 4.56
C PRO A 199 6.91 -11.85 3.90
N ARG A 200 6.71 -13.08 3.41
CA ARG A 200 7.77 -13.91 2.80
C ARG A 200 8.44 -13.21 1.63
N TYR A 201 7.64 -12.60 0.76
CA TYR A 201 8.17 -11.93 -0.44
C TYR A 201 9.11 -10.76 -0.10
N ALA A 202 8.80 -10.02 0.98
CA ALA A 202 9.70 -8.99 1.49
C ALA A 202 10.95 -9.61 2.13
N ALA A 203 10.81 -10.69 2.93
CA ALA A 203 11.92 -11.38 3.55
C ALA A 203 12.96 -11.85 2.50
N GLU A 204 12.51 -12.48 1.41
CA GLU A 204 13.36 -12.98 0.34
C GLU A 204 14.16 -11.89 -0.40
N LYS A 205 13.63 -10.67 -0.42
CA LYS A 205 14.38 -9.51 -0.94
C LYS A 205 15.39 -8.98 0.08
N LEU A 206 14.97 -8.87 1.32
CA LEU A 206 15.76 -8.23 2.38
C LEU A 206 16.94 -9.08 2.88
N ILE A 207 16.84 -10.42 2.83
CA ILE A 207 18.00 -11.30 3.15
C ILE A 207 19.19 -11.11 2.19
N LYS A 208 18.98 -10.52 1.02
CA LYS A 208 20.04 -10.19 0.06
C LYS A 208 20.81 -8.93 0.44
N THR A 209 20.28 -8.14 1.37
CA THR A 209 20.83 -6.84 1.78
C THR A 209 21.37 -6.83 3.21
N ALA A 210 21.02 -7.84 4.01
CA ALA A 210 21.47 -7.97 5.39
C ALA A 210 21.70 -9.46 5.73
N ASP A 211 22.57 -9.73 6.69
CA ASP A 211 22.91 -11.11 7.11
C ASP A 211 21.78 -11.70 7.97
N LEU A 212 20.75 -12.18 7.29
CA LEU A 212 19.50 -12.66 7.87
C LEU A 212 19.22 -14.11 7.47
N ARG A 213 18.40 -14.77 8.27
CA ARG A 213 17.86 -16.10 8.00
C ARG A 213 16.34 -16.10 8.12
N ILE A 214 15.68 -16.82 7.21
CA ILE A 214 14.22 -16.96 7.19
C ILE A 214 13.83 -18.29 7.84
N PHE A 215 12.78 -18.25 8.67
CA PHE A 215 12.13 -19.41 9.26
C PHE A 215 10.63 -19.36 8.99
N ALA A 216 10.00 -20.51 8.86
CA ALA A 216 8.55 -20.59 8.93
C ALA A 216 8.04 -20.13 10.31
N LEU A 217 6.84 -19.58 10.37
CA LEU A 217 6.17 -19.33 11.65
C LEU A 217 5.91 -20.66 12.35
N PRO A 218 6.28 -20.80 13.65
CA PRO A 218 6.11 -22.05 14.39
C PRO A 218 4.67 -22.25 14.91
N PHE A 219 3.69 -21.55 14.37
CA PHE A 219 2.26 -21.69 14.69
C PHE A 219 1.43 -21.37 13.43
N PRO A 220 0.22 -21.92 13.32
CA PRO A 220 -0.60 -21.73 12.13
C PRO A 220 -1.17 -20.31 12.06
N ILE A 221 -0.99 -19.69 10.92
CA ILE A 221 -1.64 -18.44 10.50
C ILE A 221 -2.10 -18.60 9.06
N ARG A 222 -3.18 -17.95 8.70
CA ARG A 222 -3.65 -17.92 7.32
C ARG A 222 -2.73 -17.05 6.48
N THR A 223 -2.59 -17.41 5.23
CA THR A 223 -2.06 -16.53 4.19
C THR A 223 -2.96 -15.30 4.04
N PHE A 224 -2.45 -14.28 3.42
CA PHE A 224 -3.20 -13.06 3.13
C PHE A 224 -3.10 -12.72 1.65
N GLU A 225 -4.17 -12.13 1.13
CA GLU A 225 -4.23 -11.68 -0.26
C GLU A 225 -3.81 -10.22 -0.37
N VAL A 226 -2.95 -9.95 -1.34
CA VAL A 226 -2.65 -8.59 -1.77
C VAL A 226 -3.55 -8.28 -2.96
N LYS A 227 -4.19 -7.12 -2.93
CA LYS A 227 -5.20 -6.74 -3.91
C LYS A 227 -4.85 -5.42 -4.60
N ILE A 228 -5.38 -5.28 -5.80
CA ILE A 228 -5.44 -4.03 -6.53
C ILE A 228 -6.87 -3.49 -6.39
N TYR A 229 -7.01 -2.27 -5.93
CA TYR A 229 -8.28 -1.57 -5.83
C TYR A 229 -8.30 -0.42 -6.84
N SER A 230 -9.40 -0.29 -7.53
CA SER A 230 -9.67 0.83 -8.44
C SER A 230 -11.13 1.26 -8.36
N HIS A 231 -11.40 2.52 -8.65
CA HIS A 231 -12.78 2.96 -8.81
C HIS A 231 -13.35 2.41 -10.12
N LYS A 232 -14.57 1.84 -10.11
CA LYS A 232 -15.15 1.15 -11.27
C LYS A 232 -15.25 2.02 -12.54
N ARG A 233 -15.42 3.32 -12.38
CA ARG A 233 -15.51 4.24 -13.51
C ARG A 233 -14.14 4.73 -13.96
N SER A 234 -13.38 5.36 -13.08
CA SER A 234 -12.06 5.94 -13.42
C SER A 234 -11.01 4.87 -13.71
N GLY A 235 -11.04 3.75 -12.98
CA GLY A 235 -10.11 2.64 -13.16
C GLY A 235 -10.23 1.88 -14.51
N GLN A 236 -11.21 2.23 -15.34
CA GLN A 236 -11.37 1.66 -16.68
C GLN A 236 -10.80 2.55 -17.80
N ARG A 237 -10.11 3.64 -17.47
CA ARG A 237 -9.69 4.66 -18.45
C ARG A 237 -8.19 4.83 -18.51
N GLY A 238 -7.68 5.12 -19.72
CA GLY A 238 -6.34 5.60 -19.99
C GLY A 238 -5.24 4.85 -19.25
N ALA A 239 -4.37 5.61 -18.63
CA ALA A 239 -3.19 5.12 -17.92
C ALA A 239 -3.54 4.20 -16.74
N THR A 240 -4.63 4.48 -16.01
CA THR A 240 -5.05 3.68 -14.85
C THR A 240 -5.42 2.26 -15.26
N ARG A 241 -6.22 2.10 -16.34
CA ARG A 241 -6.58 0.78 -16.86
C ARG A 241 -5.34 0.03 -17.34
N TRP A 242 -4.52 0.71 -18.14
CA TRP A 242 -3.29 0.13 -18.66
C TRP A 242 -2.35 -0.33 -17.53
N LEU A 243 -2.10 0.52 -16.52
CA LEU A 243 -1.27 0.16 -15.38
C LEU A 243 -1.84 -1.03 -14.60
N LYS A 244 -3.16 -1.09 -14.43
CA LYS A 244 -3.84 -2.20 -13.77
C LYS A 244 -3.61 -3.52 -14.52
N GLU A 245 -3.68 -3.52 -15.85
CA GLU A 245 -3.38 -4.68 -16.69
C GLU A 245 -1.91 -5.10 -16.56
N GLU A 246 -0.97 -4.13 -16.54
CA GLU A 246 0.45 -4.38 -16.32
C GLU A 246 0.72 -5.02 -14.94
N LEU A 247 0.08 -4.51 -13.89
CA LEU A 247 0.18 -5.07 -12.55
C LEU A 247 -0.35 -6.50 -12.48
N GLN A 248 -1.47 -6.81 -13.15
CA GLN A 248 -2.03 -8.16 -13.21
C GLN A 248 -1.09 -9.13 -13.93
N MET A 249 -0.46 -8.72 -15.02
CA MET A 249 0.54 -9.54 -15.72
C MET A 249 1.76 -9.83 -14.85
N LEU A 250 2.21 -8.85 -14.06
CA LEU A 250 3.32 -9.06 -13.11
C LEU A 250 2.99 -10.09 -12.02
N ALA A 251 1.75 -10.14 -11.56
CA ALA A 251 1.33 -11.13 -10.57
C ALA A 251 1.47 -12.57 -11.06
N GLN A 252 1.18 -12.82 -12.33
CA GLN A 252 1.35 -14.14 -12.92
C GLN A 252 2.83 -14.56 -12.95
N ALA A 253 3.74 -13.61 -13.17
CA ALA A 253 5.18 -13.85 -13.13
C ALA A 253 5.72 -14.08 -11.71
N VAL A 254 5.04 -13.57 -10.68
CA VAL A 254 5.38 -13.77 -9.25
C VAL A 254 4.87 -15.13 -8.76
N ARG A 255 3.67 -15.56 -9.19
CA ARG A 255 3.07 -16.87 -8.81
C ARG A 255 3.82 -18.07 -9.40
N GLY A 256 4.58 -17.87 -10.46
CA GLY A 256 5.32 -18.93 -11.18
C GLY A 256 6.74 -19.19 -10.66
N ARG A 257 7.15 -18.55 -9.54
CA ARG A 257 8.44 -18.74 -8.87
C ARG A 257 8.24 -19.40 -7.52
#